data_ea688d2255565b824d8f55ef2c138b34
#
_entry.id   ea688d2255565b824d8f55ef2c138b34
#
_cell.length_a   1.000
_cell.length_b   1.000
_cell.length_c   1.000
_cell.angle_alpha   90.00
_cell.angle_beta   90.00
_cell.angle_gamma   90.00
#
_symmetry.space_group_name_H-M   'P 1'
#
loop_
_entity.id
_entity.type
_entity.pdbx_description
1 polymer ?
#
loop_
_entity_poly.entity_id
_entity_poly.type
_entity_poly.pdbx_seq_one_letter_code
_entity_poly.pdbx_strand_id
1 'polypeptide(L)'
;MNTNTSTSAHPSAASGERSSLVRLYLSRGILAVVWAVAFAGARDALDGAAITLLVVYPLIDAVSSLIDYRALPEGSERRVTLFNGVLSTLAAIGVGLAGASGVEAVLHVFGAWAVISGAAQVLVGLRRRGPELGKQWPMLIAGGLSLLVGVFYNVQALGDDPSLSALVTYAAGGGVFFIAQAALLAWRTRQVRTQTA
;
A
#
# COMPACT_ATOMS: atom_id res chain seq x y z
N MET A 1 -9.98 40.39 -30.49
CA MET A 1 -8.77 39.61 -30.78
C MET A 1 -8.55 38.72 -29.58
N ASN A 2 -9.23 37.54 -29.58
CA ASN A 2 -9.19 36.58 -28.47
C ASN A 2 -8.12 35.54 -28.80
N THR A 3 -6.98 35.60 -28.11
CA THR A 3 -5.96 34.57 -28.16
C THR A 3 -6.34 33.48 -27.14
N ASN A 4 -7.03 32.44 -27.62
CA ASN A 4 -7.18 31.16 -26.89
C ASN A 4 -5.81 30.47 -26.81
N THR A 5 -5.08 30.69 -25.75
CA THR A 5 -3.94 29.82 -25.36
C THR A 5 -4.49 28.55 -24.74
N SER A 6 -4.87 27.60 -25.59
CA SER A 6 -5.07 26.22 -25.17
C SER A 6 -3.70 25.65 -24.73
N THR A 7 -3.51 25.55 -23.42
CA THR A 7 -2.36 24.87 -22.82
C THR A 7 -2.47 23.37 -23.13
N SER A 8 -1.95 22.95 -24.27
CA SER A 8 -1.83 21.55 -24.62
C SER A 8 -0.80 20.93 -23.67
N ALA A 9 -1.28 20.13 -22.71
CA ALA A 9 -0.43 19.32 -21.86
C ALA A 9 0.50 18.47 -22.75
N HIS A 10 1.81 18.63 -22.59
CA HIS A 10 2.81 17.95 -23.42
C HIS A 10 2.66 16.42 -23.26
N PRO A 11 2.54 15.64 -24.35
CA PRO A 11 2.39 14.18 -24.31
C PRO A 11 3.53 13.45 -23.57
N SER A 12 4.71 14.07 -23.51
CA SER A 12 5.88 13.55 -22.80
C SER A 12 5.74 13.55 -21.27
N ALA A 13 5.05 14.54 -20.67
CA ALA A 13 4.84 14.59 -19.22
C ALA A 13 3.89 13.48 -18.76
N ALA A 14 2.79 13.24 -19.48
CA ALA A 14 1.84 12.17 -19.17
C ALA A 14 2.44 10.76 -19.32
N SER A 15 3.38 10.56 -20.25
CA SER A 15 4.09 9.28 -20.40
C SER A 15 5.10 9.03 -19.28
N GLY A 16 5.77 10.07 -18.80
CA GLY A 16 6.70 10.00 -17.67
C GLY A 16 6.00 9.65 -16.36
N GLU A 17 4.87 10.29 -16.09
CA GLU A 17 4.06 10.05 -14.90
C GLU A 17 3.52 8.61 -14.85
N ARG A 18 2.99 8.10 -15.96
CA ARG A 18 2.51 6.70 -16.06
C ARG A 18 3.63 5.67 -15.86
N SER A 19 4.81 5.90 -16.39
CA SER A 19 5.95 4.99 -16.21
C SER A 19 6.44 4.98 -14.76
N SER A 20 6.32 6.10 -14.06
CA SER A 20 6.61 6.22 -12.63
C SER A 20 5.63 5.41 -11.78
N LEU A 21 4.32 5.50 -12.09
CA LEU A 21 3.28 4.71 -11.41
C LEU A 21 3.45 3.20 -11.62
N VAL A 22 3.79 2.76 -12.85
CA VAL A 22 4.07 1.34 -13.14
C VAL A 22 5.22 0.83 -12.28
N ARG A 23 6.32 1.59 -12.19
CA ARG A 23 7.47 1.23 -11.36
C ARG A 23 7.11 1.17 -9.88
N LEU A 24 6.33 2.14 -9.39
CA LEU A 24 5.87 2.18 -8.00
C LEU A 24 5.04 0.95 -7.64
N TYR A 25 4.03 0.60 -8.45
CA TYR A 25 3.21 -0.58 -8.20
C TYR A 25 4.01 -1.88 -8.31
N LEU A 26 4.90 -1.98 -9.29
CA LEU A 26 5.73 -3.16 -9.48
C LEU A 26 6.69 -3.35 -8.30
N SER A 27 7.38 -2.31 -7.85
CA SER A 27 8.30 -2.39 -6.70
C SER A 27 7.56 -2.78 -5.42
N ARG A 28 6.41 -2.16 -5.13
CA ARG A 28 5.58 -2.52 -3.96
C ARG A 28 5.10 -3.96 -4.03
N GLY A 29 4.65 -4.41 -5.21
CA GLY A 29 4.20 -5.78 -5.40
C GLY A 29 5.31 -6.80 -5.21
N ILE A 30 6.49 -6.58 -5.80
CA ILE A 30 7.65 -7.45 -5.63
C ILE A 30 8.10 -7.50 -4.17
N LEU A 31 8.22 -6.36 -3.50
CA LEU A 31 8.61 -6.30 -2.09
C LEU A 31 7.62 -7.06 -1.20
N ALA A 32 6.32 -6.93 -1.44
CA ALA A 32 5.30 -7.65 -0.68
C ALA A 32 5.37 -9.16 -0.89
N VAL A 33 5.59 -9.63 -2.14
CA VAL A 33 5.75 -11.04 -2.44
C VAL A 33 7.03 -11.60 -1.82
N VAL A 34 8.17 -10.91 -1.97
CA VAL A 34 9.45 -11.33 -1.37
C VAL A 34 9.32 -11.43 0.15
N TRP A 35 8.69 -10.42 0.78
CA TRP A 35 8.42 -10.46 2.20
C TRP A 35 7.51 -11.64 2.58
N ALA A 36 6.43 -11.88 1.84
CA ALA A 36 5.51 -12.98 2.10
C ALA A 36 6.21 -14.36 2.03
N VAL A 37 7.09 -14.54 1.04
CA VAL A 37 7.90 -15.78 0.92
C VAL A 37 8.86 -15.92 2.08
N ALA A 38 9.58 -14.85 2.45
CA ALA A 38 10.50 -14.88 3.60
C ALA A 38 9.75 -15.18 4.91
N PHE A 39 8.60 -14.50 5.11
CA PHE A 39 7.80 -14.68 6.32
C PHE A 39 7.10 -16.05 6.37
N ALA A 40 6.75 -16.64 5.22
CA ALA A 40 6.20 -17.99 5.15
C ALA A 40 7.15 -19.05 5.77
N GLY A 41 8.45 -18.81 5.69
CA GLY A 41 9.46 -19.68 6.33
C GLY A 41 9.67 -19.42 7.83
N ALA A 42 9.16 -18.31 8.38
CA ALA A 42 9.36 -17.91 9.77
C ALA A 42 8.07 -17.89 10.61
N ARG A 43 6.90 -18.11 10.00
CA ARG A 43 5.57 -17.90 10.60
C ARG A 43 5.18 -18.90 11.69
N ASP A 44 5.82 -20.06 11.73
CA ASP A 44 5.42 -21.18 12.60
C ASP A 44 5.86 -20.97 14.07
N ALA A 45 6.77 -20.01 14.30
CA ALA A 45 7.20 -19.60 15.63
C ALA A 45 7.34 -18.09 15.69
N LEU A 46 6.91 -17.47 16.80
CA LEU A 46 7.13 -16.03 17.05
C LEU A 46 8.52 -15.81 17.66
N ASP A 47 9.56 -16.09 16.89
CA ASP A 47 10.96 -15.91 17.27
C ASP A 47 11.54 -14.56 16.77
N GLY A 48 12.83 -14.33 17.00
CA GLY A 48 13.52 -13.11 16.59
C GLY A 48 13.49 -12.88 15.06
N ALA A 49 13.49 -13.93 14.24
CA ALA A 49 13.43 -13.82 12.79
C ALA A 49 12.02 -13.40 12.35
N ALA A 50 10.98 -14.03 12.90
CA ALA A 50 9.60 -13.66 12.65
C ALA A 50 9.30 -12.22 13.07
N ILE A 51 9.71 -11.82 14.30
CA ILE A 51 9.51 -10.44 14.80
C ILE A 51 10.25 -9.43 13.91
N THR A 52 11.47 -9.72 13.48
CA THR A 52 12.23 -8.83 12.58
C THR A 52 11.49 -8.63 11.27
N LEU A 53 11.01 -9.69 10.63
CA LEU A 53 10.25 -9.60 9.38
C LEU A 53 8.94 -8.83 9.58
N LEU A 54 8.25 -9.08 10.69
CA LEU A 54 7.01 -8.38 11.05
C LEU A 54 7.23 -6.87 11.23
N VAL A 55 8.32 -6.45 11.86
CA VAL A 55 8.70 -5.03 12.01
C VAL A 55 9.12 -4.41 10.68
N VAL A 56 9.86 -5.14 9.85
CA VAL A 56 10.35 -4.66 8.55
C VAL A 56 9.19 -4.31 7.60
N TYR A 57 8.06 -5.00 7.67
CA TYR A 57 6.95 -4.76 6.76
C TYR A 57 6.35 -3.34 6.88
N PRO A 58 5.88 -2.89 8.05
CA PRO A 58 5.45 -1.50 8.20
C PRO A 58 6.59 -0.49 8.09
N LEU A 59 7.85 -0.87 8.38
CA LEU A 59 9.00 0.00 8.14
C LEU A 59 9.22 0.29 6.65
N ILE A 60 9.06 -0.69 5.76
CA ILE A 60 9.11 -0.47 4.31
C ILE A 60 8.07 0.56 3.89
N ASP A 61 6.86 0.47 4.41
CA ASP A 61 5.80 1.44 4.11
C ASP A 61 6.11 2.83 4.69
N ALA A 62 6.66 2.92 5.90
CA ALA A 62 7.09 4.17 6.52
C ALA A 62 8.20 4.87 5.70
N VAL A 63 9.22 4.11 5.28
CA VAL A 63 10.33 4.64 4.45
C VAL A 63 9.82 5.07 3.09
N SER A 64 8.95 4.27 2.45
CA SER A 64 8.33 4.63 1.17
C SER A 64 7.52 5.92 1.30
N SER A 65 6.73 6.05 2.37
CA SER A 65 5.97 7.27 2.66
C SER A 65 6.88 8.49 2.90
N LEU A 66 8.03 8.30 3.54
CA LEU A 66 9.00 9.40 3.75
C LEU A 66 9.63 9.87 2.43
N ILE A 67 9.95 8.94 1.54
CA ILE A 67 10.46 9.26 0.19
C ILE A 67 9.41 10.04 -0.59
N ASP A 68 8.18 9.55 -0.63
CA ASP A 68 7.06 10.19 -1.32
C ASP A 68 6.76 11.59 -0.72
N TYR A 69 6.78 11.73 0.62
CA TYR A 69 6.59 13.01 1.31
C TYR A 69 7.59 14.07 0.88
N ARG A 70 8.86 13.69 0.65
CA ARG A 70 9.91 14.62 0.20
C ARG A 70 9.76 15.03 -1.26
N ALA A 71 9.15 14.17 -2.08
CA ALA A 71 8.93 14.40 -3.50
C ALA A 71 7.65 15.18 -3.81
N LEU A 72 6.67 15.18 -2.88
CA LEU A 72 5.37 15.82 -3.08
C LEU A 72 5.41 17.33 -2.77
N PRO A 73 4.73 18.16 -3.59
CA PRO A 73 4.52 19.57 -3.29
C PRO A 73 3.64 19.73 -2.05
N GLU A 74 3.65 20.93 -1.47
CA GLU A 74 2.77 21.23 -0.33
C GLU A 74 1.30 21.08 -0.69
N GLY A 75 0.54 20.38 0.17
CA GLY A 75 -0.87 20.12 -0.09
C GLY A 75 -1.45 18.99 0.75
N SER A 76 -2.67 18.62 0.42
CA SER A 76 -3.40 17.55 1.10
C SER A 76 -2.73 16.19 0.94
N GLU A 77 -2.14 15.90 -0.23
CA GLU A 77 -1.45 14.65 -0.50
C GLU A 77 -0.24 14.47 0.40
N ARG A 78 0.60 15.51 0.51
CA ARG A 78 1.78 15.50 1.37
C ARG A 78 1.41 15.23 2.83
N ARG A 79 0.30 15.82 3.31
CA ARG A 79 -0.18 15.57 4.68
C ARG A 79 -0.66 14.15 4.91
N VAL A 80 -1.37 13.56 3.93
CA VAL A 80 -1.82 12.16 4.00
C VAL A 80 -0.62 11.21 3.98
N THR A 81 0.36 11.48 3.14
CA THR A 81 1.59 10.68 3.07
C THR A 81 2.40 10.76 4.37
N LEU A 82 2.48 11.95 4.99
CA LEU A 82 3.09 12.10 6.31
C LEU A 82 2.34 11.31 7.38
N PHE A 83 1.00 11.40 7.40
CA PHE A 83 0.17 10.63 8.31
C PHE A 83 0.42 9.12 8.16
N ASN A 84 0.45 8.62 6.92
CA ASN A 84 0.73 7.20 6.67
C ASN A 84 2.14 6.80 7.14
N GLY A 85 3.15 7.63 6.89
CA GLY A 85 4.51 7.38 7.35
C GLY A 85 4.63 7.33 8.89
N VAL A 86 3.97 8.25 9.59
CA VAL A 86 3.91 8.24 11.06
C VAL A 86 3.17 7.01 11.57
N LEU A 87 2.00 6.70 11.00
CA LEU A 87 1.20 5.53 11.36
C LEU A 87 2.00 4.23 11.19
N SER A 88 2.70 4.07 10.08
CA SER A 88 3.49 2.88 9.79
C SER A 88 4.74 2.78 10.67
N THR A 89 5.33 3.91 11.06
CA THR A 89 6.41 3.94 12.06
C THR A 89 5.91 3.47 13.42
N LEU A 90 4.76 3.98 13.86
CA LEU A 90 4.13 3.55 15.13
C LEU A 90 3.74 2.07 15.08
N ALA A 91 3.26 1.58 13.94
CA ALA A 91 2.97 0.17 13.75
C ALA A 91 4.23 -0.70 13.86
N ALA A 92 5.35 -0.30 13.26
CA ALA A 92 6.62 -1.02 13.38
C ALA A 92 7.09 -1.14 14.84
N ILE A 93 7.02 -0.03 15.60
CA ILE A 93 7.34 -0.01 17.02
C ILE A 93 6.37 -0.91 17.80
N GLY A 94 5.07 -0.75 17.55
CA GLY A 94 4.02 -1.52 18.23
C GLY A 94 4.14 -3.02 17.99
N VAL A 95 4.46 -3.44 16.75
CA VAL A 95 4.70 -4.85 16.42
C VAL A 95 5.93 -5.40 17.14
N GLY A 96 7.03 -4.63 17.19
CA GLY A 96 8.22 -5.03 17.91
C GLY A 96 7.93 -5.27 19.40
N LEU A 97 7.15 -4.39 20.04
CA LEU A 97 6.73 -4.54 21.43
C LEU A 97 5.73 -5.70 21.61
N ALA A 98 4.76 -5.82 20.71
CA ALA A 98 3.75 -6.87 20.73
C ALA A 98 4.35 -8.28 20.56
N GLY A 99 5.50 -8.41 19.88
CA GLY A 99 6.23 -9.67 19.74
C GLY A 99 6.60 -10.31 21.06
N ALA A 100 6.81 -9.53 22.13
CA ALA A 100 7.05 -10.05 23.49
C ALA A 100 5.76 -10.56 24.19
N SER A 101 4.58 -10.19 23.67
CA SER A 101 3.27 -10.52 24.26
C SER A 101 2.55 -11.67 23.54
N GLY A 102 3.05 -12.11 22.40
CA GLY A 102 2.49 -13.24 21.66
C GLY A 102 1.79 -12.88 20.34
N VAL A 103 1.31 -13.92 19.66
CA VAL A 103 0.70 -13.83 18.33
C VAL A 103 -0.56 -12.94 18.33
N GLU A 104 -1.39 -13.05 19.34
CA GLU A 104 -2.61 -12.25 19.50
C GLU A 104 -2.30 -10.75 19.47
N ALA A 105 -1.34 -10.31 20.27
CA ALA A 105 -0.93 -8.90 20.35
C ALA A 105 -0.38 -8.40 19.01
N VAL A 106 0.41 -9.21 18.31
CA VAL A 106 0.92 -8.91 16.97
C VAL A 106 -0.22 -8.75 15.98
N LEU A 107 -1.18 -9.66 15.95
CA LEU A 107 -2.35 -9.57 15.06
C LEU A 107 -3.21 -8.33 15.35
N HIS A 108 -3.38 -7.96 16.62
CA HIS A 108 -4.10 -6.73 16.98
C HIS A 108 -3.41 -5.47 16.47
N VAL A 109 -2.08 -5.37 16.61
CA VAL A 109 -1.32 -4.22 16.12
C VAL A 109 -1.37 -4.14 14.60
N PHE A 110 -1.14 -5.25 13.89
CA PHE A 110 -1.28 -5.32 12.43
C PHE A 110 -2.70 -5.00 11.98
N GLY A 111 -3.68 -5.55 12.67
CA GLY A 111 -5.09 -5.30 12.41
C GLY A 111 -5.46 -3.84 12.56
N ALA A 112 -5.06 -3.20 13.65
CA ALA A 112 -5.30 -1.78 13.88
C ALA A 112 -4.62 -0.90 12.79
N TRP A 113 -3.36 -1.18 12.46
CA TRP A 113 -2.64 -0.50 11.39
C TRP A 113 -3.35 -0.65 10.04
N ALA A 114 -3.75 -1.86 9.65
CA ALA A 114 -4.43 -2.12 8.39
C ALA A 114 -5.82 -1.45 8.32
N VAL A 115 -6.57 -1.44 9.42
CA VAL A 115 -7.87 -0.74 9.51
C VAL A 115 -7.70 0.75 9.32
N ILE A 116 -6.78 1.38 10.07
CA ILE A 116 -6.60 2.84 10.04
C ILE A 116 -6.04 3.29 8.68
N SER A 117 -5.02 2.60 8.17
CA SER A 117 -4.44 2.91 6.85
C SER A 117 -5.43 2.68 5.72
N GLY A 118 -6.18 1.57 5.77
CA GLY A 118 -7.21 1.25 4.79
C GLY A 118 -8.35 2.26 4.80
N ALA A 119 -8.85 2.64 5.97
CA ALA A 119 -9.87 3.67 6.12
C ALA A 119 -9.41 5.03 5.59
N ALA A 120 -8.16 5.42 5.88
CA ALA A 120 -7.58 6.66 5.37
C ALA A 120 -7.49 6.64 3.83
N GLN A 121 -7.05 5.52 3.23
CA GLN A 121 -7.01 5.37 1.77
C GLN A 121 -8.39 5.44 1.13
N VAL A 122 -9.40 4.76 1.70
CA VAL A 122 -10.79 4.83 1.22
C VAL A 122 -11.30 6.27 1.30
N LEU A 123 -11.11 6.95 2.42
CA LEU A 123 -11.55 8.32 2.61
C LEU A 123 -10.92 9.28 1.59
N VAL A 124 -9.61 9.16 1.37
CA VAL A 124 -8.90 9.96 0.36
C VAL A 124 -9.40 9.61 -1.05
N GLY A 125 -9.55 8.33 -1.37
CA GLY A 125 -10.09 7.89 -2.66
C GLY A 125 -11.49 8.41 -2.93
N LEU A 126 -12.36 8.45 -1.92
CA LEU A 126 -13.72 9.03 -2.04
C LEU A 126 -13.68 10.55 -2.26
N ARG A 127 -12.84 11.26 -1.50
CA ARG A 127 -12.72 12.73 -1.62
C ARG A 127 -12.10 13.18 -2.95
N ARG A 128 -11.28 12.33 -3.57
CA ARG A 128 -10.61 12.60 -4.85
C ARG A 128 -11.41 12.14 -6.07
N ARG A 129 -12.61 11.58 -5.89
CA ARG A 129 -13.50 11.26 -7.01
C ARG A 129 -14.00 12.56 -7.64
N GLY A 130 -13.84 12.68 -8.96
CA GLY A 130 -14.33 13.83 -9.70
C GLY A 130 -14.06 13.69 -11.19
N PRO A 131 -14.61 14.63 -12.01
CA PRO A 131 -14.44 14.60 -13.46
C PRO A 131 -12.96 14.65 -13.90
N GLU A 132 -12.13 15.36 -13.14
CA GLU A 132 -10.71 15.55 -13.46
C GLU A 132 -9.82 14.39 -13.02
N LEU A 133 -10.06 13.81 -11.83
CA LEU A 133 -9.20 12.79 -11.21
C LEU A 133 -9.73 11.36 -11.39
N GLY A 134 -10.92 11.20 -11.98
CA GLY A 134 -11.54 9.92 -12.26
C GLY A 134 -12.05 9.17 -11.02
N LYS A 135 -12.34 7.88 -11.20
CA LYS A 135 -13.07 7.06 -10.22
C LYS A 135 -12.22 6.54 -9.05
N GLN A 136 -10.90 6.72 -9.04
CA GLN A 136 -9.96 6.29 -7.98
C GLN A 136 -10.11 4.81 -7.53
N TRP A 137 -10.57 3.93 -8.40
CA TRP A 137 -10.83 2.53 -8.10
C TRP A 137 -9.65 1.78 -7.48
N PRO A 138 -8.39 1.92 -7.96
CA PRO A 138 -7.27 1.20 -7.35
C PRO A 138 -7.08 1.54 -5.88
N MET A 139 -7.20 2.82 -5.50
CA MET A 139 -7.07 3.28 -4.11
C MET A 139 -8.21 2.76 -3.24
N LEU A 140 -9.45 2.76 -3.76
CA LEU A 140 -10.62 2.28 -3.03
C LEU A 140 -10.59 0.78 -2.81
N ILE A 141 -10.17 0.02 -3.82
CA ILE A 141 -10.02 -1.44 -3.71
C ILE A 141 -8.91 -1.77 -2.72
N ALA A 142 -7.73 -1.17 -2.87
CA ALA A 142 -6.60 -1.43 -1.97
C ALA A 142 -6.93 -1.06 -0.53
N GLY A 143 -7.50 0.14 -0.30
CA GLY A 143 -7.90 0.59 1.03
C GLY A 143 -9.03 -0.26 1.63
N GLY A 144 -10.03 -0.63 0.83
CA GLY A 144 -11.12 -1.49 1.25
C GLY A 144 -10.66 -2.90 1.65
N LEU A 145 -9.78 -3.50 0.86
CA LEU A 145 -9.17 -4.79 1.18
C LEU A 145 -8.32 -4.71 2.46
N SER A 146 -7.52 -3.65 2.61
CA SER A 146 -6.71 -3.43 3.82
C SER A 146 -7.60 -3.32 5.06
N LEU A 147 -8.68 -2.56 4.99
CA LEU A 147 -9.65 -2.41 6.08
C LEU A 147 -10.29 -3.74 6.45
N LEU A 148 -10.79 -4.50 5.48
CA LEU A 148 -11.42 -5.80 5.71
C LEU A 148 -10.44 -6.80 6.35
N VAL A 149 -9.21 -6.85 5.85
CA VAL A 149 -8.18 -7.73 6.39
C VAL A 149 -7.75 -7.30 7.79
N GLY A 150 -7.67 -6.01 8.05
CA GLY A 150 -7.39 -5.51 9.40
C GLY A 150 -8.46 -5.92 10.41
N VAL A 151 -9.74 -5.87 10.02
CA VAL A 151 -10.83 -6.41 10.85
C VAL A 151 -10.66 -7.92 11.04
N PHE A 152 -10.36 -8.66 9.97
CA PHE A 152 -10.13 -10.10 10.03
C PHE A 152 -9.01 -10.48 10.99
N TYR A 153 -7.88 -9.74 11.01
CA TYR A 153 -6.79 -9.99 11.97
C TYR A 153 -7.22 -9.78 13.41
N ASN A 154 -8.00 -8.73 13.69
CA ASN A 154 -8.52 -8.51 15.03
C ASN A 154 -9.48 -9.61 15.46
N VAL A 155 -10.34 -10.11 14.56
CA VAL A 155 -11.24 -11.25 14.86
C VAL A 155 -10.40 -12.52 15.09
N GLN A 156 -9.40 -12.77 14.27
CA GLN A 156 -8.54 -13.95 14.43
C GLN A 156 -7.73 -13.91 15.74
N ALA A 157 -7.30 -12.72 16.17
CA ALA A 157 -6.60 -12.54 17.44
C ALA A 157 -7.48 -12.89 18.65
N LEU A 158 -8.80 -12.83 18.53
CA LEU A 158 -9.78 -13.19 19.58
C LEU A 158 -10.18 -14.68 19.54
N GLY A 159 -9.73 -15.43 18.54
CA GLY A 159 -10.05 -16.85 18.40
C GLY A 159 -9.17 -17.76 19.29
N ASP A 160 -9.53 -19.03 19.37
CA ASP A 160 -8.84 -20.03 20.20
C ASP A 160 -7.46 -20.41 19.64
N ASP A 161 -7.18 -20.18 18.34
CA ASP A 161 -5.93 -20.55 17.67
C ASP A 161 -5.47 -19.41 16.72
N PRO A 162 -4.94 -18.31 17.27
CA PRO A 162 -4.46 -17.19 16.47
C PRO A 162 -3.21 -17.58 15.68
N SER A 163 -3.19 -17.32 14.35
CA SER A 163 -2.12 -17.75 13.45
C SER A 163 -1.56 -16.61 12.63
N LEU A 164 -0.23 -16.54 12.53
CA LEU A 164 0.50 -15.60 11.67
C LEU A 164 0.37 -15.93 10.17
N SER A 165 -0.15 -17.09 9.81
CA SER A 165 -0.34 -17.52 8.41
C SER A 165 -1.24 -16.58 7.60
N ALA A 166 -2.18 -15.91 8.26
CA ALA A 166 -3.04 -14.91 7.65
C ALA A 166 -2.25 -13.71 7.08
N LEU A 167 -1.17 -13.30 7.73
CA LEU A 167 -0.30 -12.21 7.29
C LEU A 167 0.41 -12.57 5.97
N VAL A 168 0.85 -13.83 5.82
CA VAL A 168 1.46 -14.34 4.57
C VAL A 168 0.47 -14.24 3.42
N THR A 169 -0.75 -14.75 3.63
CA THR A 169 -1.78 -14.78 2.59
C THR A 169 -2.15 -13.37 2.12
N TYR A 170 -2.29 -12.44 3.05
CA TYR A 170 -2.60 -11.04 2.72
C TYR A 170 -1.45 -10.35 1.98
N ALA A 171 -0.22 -10.47 2.47
CA ALA A 171 0.93 -9.84 1.82
C ALA A 171 1.15 -10.40 0.41
N ALA A 172 1.01 -11.72 0.23
CA ALA A 172 1.08 -12.35 -1.09
C ALA A 172 -0.03 -11.86 -2.02
N GLY A 173 -1.27 -11.83 -1.55
CA GLY A 173 -2.44 -11.33 -2.30
C GLY A 173 -2.30 -9.85 -2.67
N GLY A 174 -1.87 -9.00 -1.75
CA GLY A 174 -1.57 -7.59 -1.98
C GLY A 174 -0.44 -7.38 -2.99
N GLY A 175 0.62 -8.19 -2.90
CA GLY A 175 1.73 -8.18 -3.85
C GLY A 175 1.28 -8.54 -5.27
N VAL A 176 0.51 -9.62 -5.43
CA VAL A 176 -0.08 -10.03 -6.71
C VAL A 176 -1.00 -8.94 -7.26
N PHE A 177 -1.83 -8.33 -6.42
CA PHE A 177 -2.70 -7.22 -6.81
C PHE A 177 -1.90 -6.04 -7.39
N PHE A 178 -0.84 -5.59 -6.72
CA PHE A 178 0.00 -4.50 -7.22
C PHE A 178 0.73 -4.85 -8.51
N ILE A 179 1.23 -6.08 -8.66
CA ILE A 179 1.86 -6.55 -9.91
C ILE A 179 0.83 -6.54 -11.05
N ALA A 180 -0.38 -7.05 -10.82
CA ALA A 180 -1.46 -7.03 -11.80
C ALA A 180 -1.85 -5.60 -12.22
N GLN A 181 -1.92 -4.66 -11.26
CA GLN A 181 -2.16 -3.25 -11.54
C GLN A 181 -1.04 -2.64 -12.41
N ALA A 182 0.23 -2.92 -12.09
CA ALA A 182 1.37 -2.47 -12.88
C ALA A 182 1.31 -3.02 -14.32
N ALA A 183 1.02 -4.31 -14.49
CA ALA A 183 0.88 -4.95 -15.79
C ALA A 183 -0.26 -4.36 -16.61
N LEU A 184 -1.43 -4.17 -16.00
CA LEU A 184 -2.60 -3.57 -16.64
C LEU A 184 -2.34 -2.13 -17.10
N LEU A 185 -1.68 -1.33 -16.26
CA LEU A 185 -1.32 0.05 -16.59
C LEU A 185 -0.31 0.10 -17.74
N ALA A 186 0.71 -0.75 -17.71
CA ALA A 186 1.71 -0.87 -18.79
C ALA A 186 1.06 -1.30 -20.11
N TRP A 187 0.15 -2.26 -20.09
CA TRP A 187 -0.58 -2.72 -21.27
C TRP A 187 -1.44 -1.62 -21.90
N ARG A 188 -2.22 -0.91 -21.10
CA ARG A 188 -3.02 0.24 -21.58
C ARG A 188 -2.17 1.33 -22.21
N THR A 189 -0.99 1.59 -21.64
CA THR A 189 -0.05 2.59 -22.19
C THR A 189 0.48 2.17 -23.57
N ARG A 190 0.73 0.87 -23.79
CA ARG A 190 1.15 0.35 -25.09
C ARG A 190 0.06 0.48 -26.16
N GLN A 191 -1.20 0.14 -25.81
CA GLN A 191 -2.32 0.25 -26.76
C GLN A 191 -2.55 1.69 -27.26
N VAL A 192 -2.45 2.70 -26.37
CA VAL A 192 -2.59 4.10 -26.78
C VAL A 192 -1.49 4.50 -27.77
N ARG A 193 -0.25 4.06 -27.56
CA ARG A 193 0.86 4.35 -28.49
C ARG A 193 0.68 3.73 -29.88
N THR A 194 0.12 2.53 -29.98
CA THR A 194 -0.13 1.86 -31.26
C THR A 194 -1.30 2.45 -32.05
N GLN A 195 -2.20 3.19 -31.41
CA GLN A 195 -3.30 3.86 -32.07
C GLN A 195 -2.94 5.26 -32.60
N THR A 196 -1.83 5.83 -32.13
CA THR A 196 -1.36 7.16 -32.53
C THR A 196 -0.15 7.13 -33.49
N ALA A 197 0.35 5.96 -33.81
CA ALA A 197 1.40 5.72 -34.81
C ALA A 197 0.83 5.21 -36.12
#